data_74e2da940a87f461f58bdc918da7c702
#
_entry.id   74e2da940a87f461f58bdc918da7c702
#
_cell.length_a   1.000
_cell.length_b   1.000
_cell.length_c   1.000
_cell.angle_alpha   90.00
_cell.angle_beta   90.00
_cell.angle_gamma   90.00
#
_symmetry.space_group_name_H-M   'P 1'
#
loop_
_entity.id
_entity.type
_entity.pdbx_description
1 polymer ?
#
loop_
_entity_poly.entity_id
_entity_poly.type
_entity_poly.pdbx_seq_one_letter_code
_entity_poly.pdbx_strand_id
1 'polypeptide(L)'
;MKIVIDTNVALSGLLWGGPPNQILRWARDRIIRILASNRTVDKLKRVLQYSKFAERLSALQATPQAALAYFLNLATFVPDPESIPAIIETDPFEN
;
A
#
# COMPACT_ATOMS: atom_id res chain seq x y z
N MET A 1 -16.12 3.18 5.19
CA MET A 1 -15.24 4.32 4.86
C MET A 1 -14.27 3.91 3.75
N LYS A 2 -14.10 4.77 2.77
CA LYS A 2 -13.17 4.54 1.67
C LYS A 2 -12.02 5.52 1.79
N ILE A 3 -10.80 5.03 1.64
CA ILE A 3 -9.62 5.89 1.67
C ILE A 3 -8.73 5.59 0.48
N VAL A 4 -8.02 6.61 0.03
CA VAL A 4 -7.01 6.48 -1.01
C VAL A 4 -5.66 6.63 -0.32
N ILE A 5 -4.78 5.67 -0.54
CA ILE A 5 -3.43 5.77 0.02
C ILE A 5 -2.44 5.77 -1.11
N ASP A 6 -1.29 6.38 -0.87
CA ASP A 6 -0.24 6.40 -1.86
C ASP A 6 0.72 5.22 -1.63
N THR A 7 1.70 5.13 -2.53
CA THR A 7 2.64 4.02 -2.50
C THR A 7 3.44 3.96 -1.21
N ASN A 8 3.84 5.10 -0.68
CA ASN A 8 4.68 5.10 0.51
C ASN A 8 3.93 4.61 1.74
N VAL A 9 2.66 4.96 1.86
CA VAL A 9 1.84 4.46 2.96
C VAL A 9 1.63 2.96 2.82
N ALA A 10 1.35 2.49 1.60
CA ALA A 10 1.19 1.06 1.37
C ALA A 10 2.47 0.30 1.70
N LEU A 11 3.61 0.81 1.24
CA LEU A 11 4.89 0.17 1.49
C LEU A 11 5.20 0.11 2.99
N SER A 12 5.00 1.23 3.68
CA SER A 12 5.26 1.26 5.11
C SER A 12 4.36 0.30 5.87
N GLY A 13 3.10 0.19 5.46
CA GLY A 13 2.17 -0.71 6.11
C GLY A 13 2.51 -2.17 5.87
N LEU A 14 3.05 -2.48 4.68
CA LEU A 14 3.41 -3.85 4.36
C LEU A 14 4.68 -4.29 5.08
N LEU A 15 5.63 -3.39 5.25
CA LEU A 15 6.96 -3.76 5.73
C LEU A 15 7.17 -3.48 7.20
N TRP A 16 6.45 -2.54 7.79
CA TRP A 16 6.65 -2.16 9.18
C TRP A 16 5.31 -2.07 9.90
N GLY A 17 5.39 -1.97 11.21
CA GLY A 17 4.19 -1.78 12.01
C GLY A 17 3.80 -0.31 12.10
N GLY A 18 2.94 0.01 13.07
CA GLY A 18 2.53 1.39 13.30
C GLY A 18 1.28 1.76 12.52
N PRO A 19 0.98 3.08 12.44
CA PRO A 19 -0.28 3.52 11.83
C PRO A 19 -0.52 3.05 10.40
N PRO A 20 0.46 3.05 9.48
CA PRO A 20 0.19 2.52 8.15
C PRO A 20 -0.20 1.05 8.16
N ASN A 21 0.41 0.25 9.03
CA ASN A 21 0.04 -1.15 9.14
C ASN A 21 -1.37 -1.30 9.70
N GLN A 22 -1.76 -0.43 10.63
CA GLN A 22 -3.10 -0.47 11.19
C GLN A 22 -4.15 -0.22 10.11
N ILE A 23 -3.86 0.69 9.17
CA ILE A 23 -4.76 0.94 8.05
C ILE A 23 -4.97 -0.34 7.24
N LEU A 24 -3.88 -1.06 6.96
CA LEU A 24 -4.01 -2.31 6.22
C LEU A 24 -4.80 -3.36 6.99
N ARG A 25 -4.63 -3.40 8.29
CA ARG A 25 -5.39 -4.37 9.11
C ARG A 25 -6.87 -4.03 9.14
N TRP A 26 -7.20 -2.75 9.18
CA TRP A 26 -8.61 -2.35 9.09
C TRP A 26 -9.22 -2.75 7.77
N ALA A 27 -8.44 -2.66 6.68
CA ALA A 27 -8.91 -3.10 5.38
C ALA A 27 -9.08 -4.61 5.34
N ARG A 28 -8.16 -5.35 5.95
CA ARG A 28 -8.26 -6.80 6.06
C ARG A 28 -9.54 -7.20 6.79
N ASP A 29 -9.87 -6.47 7.85
CA ASP A 29 -11.04 -6.76 8.66
C ASP A 29 -12.32 -6.12 8.11
N ARG A 30 -12.21 -5.46 6.94
CA ARG A 30 -13.34 -4.85 6.23
C ARG A 30 -13.98 -3.69 6.98
N ILE A 31 -13.21 -3.06 7.86
CA ILE A 31 -13.66 -1.86 8.55
C ILE A 31 -13.59 -0.67 7.61
N ILE A 32 -12.58 -0.65 6.76
CA ILE A 32 -12.42 0.38 5.73
C ILE A 32 -12.16 -0.28 4.40
N ARG A 33 -12.25 0.50 3.32
CA ARG A 33 -11.91 0.04 1.98
C ARG A 33 -10.80 0.92 1.43
N ILE A 34 -9.72 0.27 0.99
CA ILE A 34 -8.61 0.97 0.37
C ILE A 34 -8.83 1.04 -1.12
N LEU A 35 -8.72 2.23 -1.68
CA LEU A 35 -8.81 2.45 -3.12
C LEU A 35 -7.41 2.69 -3.66
N ALA A 36 -7.07 2.00 -4.72
CA ALA A 36 -5.74 2.11 -5.33
C ALA A 36 -5.87 2.18 -6.84
N SER A 37 -5.08 3.05 -7.44
CA SER A 37 -5.03 3.17 -8.90
C SER A 37 -3.93 2.28 -9.44
N ASN A 38 -3.95 2.06 -10.75
CA ASN A 38 -2.89 1.29 -11.39
C ASN A 38 -1.53 1.95 -11.19
N ARG A 39 -1.49 3.28 -11.15
CA ARG A 39 -0.23 3.98 -10.93
C ARG A 39 0.37 3.62 -9.56
N THR A 40 -0.46 3.62 -8.53
CA THR A 40 0.00 3.26 -7.20
C THR A 40 0.50 1.82 -7.16
N VAL A 41 -0.22 0.92 -7.78
CA VAL A 41 0.16 -0.50 -7.80
C VAL A 41 1.45 -0.70 -8.57
N ASP A 42 1.60 -0.07 -9.73
CA ASP A 42 2.81 -0.22 -10.52
C ASP A 42 4.03 0.30 -9.75
N LYS A 43 3.88 1.42 -9.08
CA LYS A 43 4.99 1.97 -8.30
C LYS A 43 5.31 1.08 -7.11
N LEU A 44 4.30 0.56 -6.44
CA LEU A 44 4.52 -0.34 -5.32
C LEU A 44 5.25 -1.60 -5.76
N LYS A 45 4.85 -2.17 -6.90
CA LYS A 45 5.49 -3.34 -7.44
C LYS A 45 6.98 -3.08 -7.69
N ARG A 46 7.30 -1.92 -8.26
CA ARG A 46 8.68 -1.57 -8.56
C ARG A 46 9.49 -1.34 -7.28
N VAL A 47 8.92 -0.60 -6.33
CA VAL A 47 9.63 -0.23 -5.11
C VAL A 47 9.88 -1.44 -4.22
N LEU A 48 8.96 -2.39 -4.19
CA LEU A 48 9.13 -3.60 -3.38
C LEU A 48 10.35 -4.40 -3.83
N GLN A 49 10.82 -4.20 -5.05
CA GLN A 49 11.98 -4.92 -5.56
C GLN A 49 13.29 -4.18 -5.34
N TYR A 50 13.26 -3.02 -4.70
CA TYR A 50 14.49 -2.29 -4.40
C TYR A 50 15.34 -3.10 -3.43
N SER A 51 16.65 -3.13 -3.68
CA SER A 51 17.55 -3.92 -2.86
C SER A 51 17.53 -3.47 -1.39
N LYS A 52 17.25 -2.20 -1.13
CA LYS A 52 17.25 -1.71 0.24
C LYS A 52 16.13 -2.30 1.09
N PHE A 53 15.13 -2.92 0.47
CA PHE A 53 14.05 -3.56 1.20
C PHE A 53 14.19 -5.07 1.26
N ALA A 54 15.22 -5.63 0.61
CA ALA A 54 15.36 -7.08 0.53
C ALA A 54 15.56 -7.71 1.90
N GLU A 55 16.35 -7.08 2.74
CA GLU A 55 16.61 -7.61 4.07
C GLU A 55 15.36 -7.60 4.93
N ARG A 56 14.58 -6.53 4.85
CA ARG A 56 13.35 -6.43 5.62
C ARG A 56 12.34 -7.47 5.16
N LEU A 57 12.20 -7.66 3.85
CA LEU A 57 11.30 -8.67 3.32
C LEU A 57 11.73 -10.07 3.78
N SER A 58 13.03 -10.33 3.75
CA SER A 58 13.54 -11.61 4.21
C SER A 58 13.24 -11.83 5.68
N ALA A 59 13.41 -10.80 6.51
CA ALA A 59 13.10 -10.89 7.93
C ALA A 59 11.63 -11.21 8.17
N LEU A 60 10.75 -10.75 7.28
CA LEU A 60 9.33 -11.03 7.36
C LEU A 60 8.95 -12.35 6.70
N GLN A 61 9.95 -13.06 6.17
CA GLN A 61 9.72 -14.30 5.42
C GLN A 61 8.78 -14.08 4.25
N ALA A 62 8.96 -12.96 3.56
CA ALA A 62 8.11 -12.57 2.45
C ALA A 62 8.95 -12.27 1.23
N THR A 63 8.29 -12.30 0.07
CA THR A 63 8.89 -11.89 -1.19
C THR A 63 8.17 -10.64 -1.66
N PRO A 64 8.77 -9.86 -2.59
CA PRO A 64 8.06 -8.73 -3.18
C PRO A 64 6.73 -9.14 -3.77
N GLN A 65 6.68 -10.31 -4.42
CA GLN A 65 5.46 -10.79 -5.05
C GLN A 65 4.39 -11.10 -4.01
N ALA A 66 4.76 -11.72 -2.90
CA ALA A 66 3.80 -12.06 -1.85
C ALA A 66 3.26 -10.80 -1.18
N ALA A 67 4.13 -9.82 -0.94
CA ALA A 67 3.70 -8.57 -0.33
C ALA A 67 2.74 -7.83 -1.24
N LEU A 68 3.04 -7.79 -2.53
CA LEU A 68 2.15 -7.15 -3.50
C LEU A 68 0.81 -7.87 -3.55
N ALA A 69 0.82 -9.19 -3.59
CA ALA A 69 -0.42 -9.96 -3.63
C ALA A 69 -1.29 -9.69 -2.42
N TYR A 70 -0.67 -9.59 -1.25
CA TYR A 70 -1.41 -9.27 -0.03
C TYR A 70 -2.10 -7.91 -0.15
N PHE A 71 -1.36 -6.91 -0.63
CA PHE A 71 -1.95 -5.58 -0.82
C PHE A 71 -3.09 -5.61 -1.84
N LEU A 72 -2.90 -6.34 -2.94
CA LEU A 72 -3.93 -6.41 -3.98
C LEU A 72 -5.22 -7.04 -3.46
N ASN A 73 -5.12 -7.94 -2.50
CA ASN A 73 -6.31 -8.54 -1.90
C ASN A 73 -7.04 -7.58 -0.98
N LEU A 74 -6.35 -6.57 -0.45
CA LEU A 74 -6.95 -5.61 0.45
C LEU A 74 -7.55 -4.41 -0.28
N ALA A 75 -7.08 -4.13 -1.49
CA ALA A 75 -7.41 -2.89 -2.17
C ALA A 75 -8.46 -3.11 -3.24
N THR A 76 -9.23 -2.06 -3.50
CA THR A 76 -10.15 -2.02 -4.63
C THR A 76 -9.51 -1.12 -5.68
N PHE A 77 -9.44 -1.61 -6.92
CA PHE A 77 -8.83 -0.82 -7.99
C PHE A 77 -9.81 0.21 -8.50
N VAL A 78 -9.29 1.40 -8.75
CA VAL A 78 -10.08 2.50 -9.31
C VAL A 78 -9.28 3.10 -10.45
N PRO A 79 -9.95 3.88 -11.32
CA PRO A 79 -9.25 4.56 -12.43
C PRO A 79 -8.29 5.62 -11.91
N ASP A 80 -7.84 6.49 -12.78
CA ASP A 80 -6.83 7.49 -12.46
C ASP A 80 -7.20 8.31 -11.25
N PRO A 81 -6.19 8.78 -10.50
CA PRO A 81 -6.43 9.52 -9.26
C PRO A 81 -7.33 10.74 -9.40
N GLU A 82 -7.29 11.40 -10.53
CA GLU A 82 -8.09 12.62 -10.71
C GLU A 82 -9.58 12.33 -10.72
N SER A 83 -9.99 11.08 -10.89
CA SER A 83 -11.40 10.74 -10.80
C SER A 83 -11.81 10.25 -9.43
N ILE A 84 -10.91 10.33 -8.46
CA ILE A 84 -11.18 9.90 -7.09
C ILE A 84 -11.56 11.12 -6.26
N PRO A 85 -12.76 11.15 -5.69
CA PRO A 85 -13.25 12.36 -5.03
C PRO A 85 -12.59 12.66 -3.68
N ALA A 86 -12.06 11.67 -3.01
CA ALA A 86 -11.49 11.89 -1.68
C ALA A 86 -10.07 11.33 -1.64
N ILE A 87 -9.13 12.18 -1.33
CA ILE A 87 -7.73 11.79 -1.26
C ILE A 87 -7.21 12.16 0.12
N ILE A 88 -6.53 11.20 0.74
CA ILE A 88 -5.87 11.46 1.99
C ILE A 88 -4.45 11.88 1.69
N GLU A 89 -4.16 13.10 2.05
CA GLU A 89 -2.86 13.70 1.80
C GLU A 89 -1.98 13.48 3.00
N THR A 90 -1.50 12.28 3.13
CA THR A 90 -0.81 11.91 4.35
C THR A 90 0.63 11.52 4.13
N ASP A 91 1.15 11.70 2.94
CA ASP A 91 2.47 11.20 2.66
C ASP A 91 3.54 12.27 2.89
N PRO A 92 4.26 12.23 4.01
CA PRO A 92 5.32 13.18 4.26
C PRO A 92 6.54 12.97 3.37
N PHE A 93 6.60 11.87 2.66
CA PHE A 93 7.71 11.57 1.75
C PHE A 93 7.44 12.03 0.35
N GLU A 94 6.26 12.50 0.10
CA GLU A 94 5.87 12.95 -1.22
C GLU A 94 6.22 14.41 -1.39
N ASN A 95 6.77 14.77 -2.52
CA ASN A 95 7.12 16.15 -2.76
C ASN A 95 6.76 16.59 -4.14
#